data_02c192060e6e78ce7a7a86afa833f430
#
_entry.id   02c192060e6e78ce7a7a86afa833f430
#
_cell.length_a   1.000
_cell.length_b   1.000
_cell.length_c   1.000
_cell.angle_alpha   90.00
_cell.angle_beta   90.00
_cell.angle_gamma   90.00
#
_symmetry.space_group_name_H-M   'P 1'
#
loop_
_entity.id
_entity.type
_entity.pdbx_description
1 polymer ?
#
loop_
_entity_poly.entity_id
_entity_poly.type
_entity_poly.pdbx_seq_one_letter_code
_entity_poly.pdbx_strand_id
1 'polypeptide(L)'
;MWKVIDWKDDGNDTMVYRFQMPSDKYEIMSGSKLTVRESQVAVFVHKGKIADIFQPGQYTLSTNNLPVLSGLRALLYQGRDVVVKSDVYFVNTKQFTNLKWGTKNPITMRDADFGMVRVGAFGTYSMRVFDAERFLKELFGTNSTFTVADINDHLKSLLVSQMADTVAESKIPMLDMAANLQEFSAMCRTNITEKFREYGLDITSFTIENISLPPEV
;
A
#
# COMPACT_ATOMS: atom_id res chain seq x y z
N MET A 1 -32.22 12.64 -7.59
CA MET A 1 -31.92 11.77 -6.44
C MET A 1 -30.46 11.97 -6.10
N TRP A 2 -30.17 12.54 -4.94
CA TRP A 2 -28.80 12.81 -4.48
C TRP A 2 -28.08 11.48 -4.24
N LYS A 3 -26.95 11.25 -4.88
CA LYS A 3 -26.16 10.04 -4.64
C LYS A 3 -25.10 10.35 -3.60
N VAL A 4 -24.98 9.45 -2.62
CA VAL A 4 -23.90 9.48 -1.64
C VAL A 4 -22.85 8.48 -2.09
N ILE A 5 -21.62 8.94 -2.19
CA ILE A 5 -20.44 8.13 -2.50
C ILE A 5 -19.64 8.07 -1.21
N ASP A 6 -19.65 6.94 -0.57
CA ASP A 6 -18.87 6.67 0.63
C ASP A 6 -18.53 5.18 0.71
N TRP A 7 -17.52 4.86 1.50
CA TRP A 7 -17.18 3.50 1.83
C TRP A 7 -16.95 3.38 3.34
N LYS A 8 -17.62 2.40 3.93
CA LYS A 8 -17.36 1.97 5.28
C LYS A 8 -16.59 0.66 5.22
N ASP A 9 -15.35 0.70 5.68
CA ASP A 9 -14.52 -0.49 5.79
C ASP A 9 -14.94 -1.29 7.02
N ASP A 10 -15.59 -2.42 6.81
CA ASP A 10 -16.00 -3.34 7.87
C ASP A 10 -14.96 -4.45 8.09
N GLY A 11 -13.88 -4.48 7.29
CA GLY A 11 -12.78 -5.42 7.37
C GLY A 11 -11.48 -4.81 7.93
N ASN A 12 -10.48 -5.68 8.12
CA ASN A 12 -9.16 -5.26 8.60
C ASN A 12 -8.06 -5.35 7.54
N ASP A 13 -8.35 -5.90 6.38
CA ASP A 13 -7.40 -6.31 5.35
C ASP A 13 -7.61 -5.66 3.99
N THR A 14 -8.72 -4.94 3.77
CA THR A 14 -8.99 -4.26 2.49
C THR A 14 -8.14 -3.01 2.34
N MET A 15 -7.30 -2.99 1.32
CA MET A 15 -6.43 -1.86 0.98
C MET A 15 -7.10 -0.91 -0.02
N VAL A 16 -7.81 -1.44 -1.00
CA VAL A 16 -8.52 -0.67 -2.04
C VAL A 16 -9.90 -1.26 -2.27
N TYR A 17 -10.87 -0.37 -2.41
CA TYR A 17 -12.24 -0.69 -2.78
C TYR A 17 -12.71 0.22 -3.91
N ARG A 18 -13.14 -0.36 -5.02
CA ARG A 18 -13.80 0.37 -6.09
C ARG A 18 -15.29 0.54 -5.75
N PHE A 19 -15.72 1.78 -5.63
CA PHE A 19 -17.12 2.08 -5.35
C PHE A 19 -18.04 1.55 -6.45
N GLN A 20 -19.02 0.73 -6.07
CA GLN A 20 -20.00 0.19 -7.00
C GLN A 20 -21.10 1.24 -7.25
N MET A 21 -21.07 1.81 -8.45
CA MET A 21 -22.13 2.75 -8.85
C MET A 21 -23.47 2.03 -8.97
N PRO A 22 -24.57 2.63 -8.51
CA PRO A 22 -25.90 2.01 -8.60
C PRO A 22 -26.45 1.84 -10.03
N SER A 23 -25.72 2.31 -11.02
CA SER A 23 -26.06 2.16 -12.44
C SER A 23 -24.85 1.68 -13.24
N ASP A 24 -25.05 0.83 -14.23
CA ASP A 24 -24.01 0.32 -15.14
C ASP A 24 -23.29 1.42 -15.95
N LYS A 25 -23.75 2.67 -15.82
CA LYS A 25 -23.22 3.80 -16.59
C LYS A 25 -22.03 4.50 -15.94
N TYR A 26 -21.64 4.12 -14.70
CA TYR A 26 -20.54 4.76 -13.94
C TYR A 26 -20.60 6.29 -13.90
N GLU A 27 -21.82 6.83 -13.84
CA GLU A 27 -22.10 8.26 -13.98
C GLU A 27 -22.21 8.92 -12.60
N ILE A 28 -21.33 9.90 -12.34
CA ILE A 28 -21.40 10.75 -11.15
C ILE A 28 -22.19 11.99 -11.54
N MET A 29 -23.33 12.18 -10.89
CA MET A 29 -24.18 13.34 -11.11
C MET A 29 -23.68 14.59 -10.36
N SER A 30 -23.85 15.75 -10.97
CA SER A 30 -23.58 17.02 -10.28
C SER A 30 -24.44 17.11 -9.00
N GLY A 31 -23.81 17.54 -7.90
CA GLY A 31 -24.45 17.60 -6.58
C GLY A 31 -24.36 16.30 -5.76
N SER A 32 -23.75 15.22 -6.27
CA SER A 32 -23.45 14.04 -5.47
C SER A 32 -22.59 14.41 -4.27
N LYS A 33 -22.79 13.72 -3.14
CA LYS A 33 -22.01 13.91 -1.92
C LYS A 33 -20.93 12.82 -1.84
N LEU A 34 -19.67 13.23 -1.71
CA LEU A 34 -18.54 12.33 -1.44
C LEU A 34 -18.15 12.48 0.02
N THR A 35 -18.10 11.38 0.74
CA THR A 35 -17.55 11.32 2.10
C THR A 35 -16.30 10.47 2.11
N VAL A 36 -15.18 11.07 2.48
CA VAL A 36 -13.88 10.41 2.67
C VAL A 36 -13.56 10.43 4.16
N ARG A 37 -13.38 9.24 4.75
CA ARG A 37 -13.11 9.10 6.18
C ARG A 37 -11.63 9.37 6.49
N GLU A 38 -11.30 9.66 7.75
CA GLU A 38 -9.94 9.99 8.22
C GLU A 38 -8.85 8.99 7.81
N SER A 39 -9.22 7.71 7.71
CA SER A 39 -8.28 6.63 7.33
C SER A 39 -8.34 6.26 5.84
N GLN A 40 -8.83 7.15 4.99
CA GLN A 40 -9.05 6.89 3.58
C GLN A 40 -8.63 8.08 2.73
N VAL A 41 -8.38 7.81 1.45
CA VAL A 41 -8.42 8.80 0.37
C VAL A 41 -9.30 8.25 -0.75
N ALA A 42 -10.01 9.13 -1.45
CA ALA A 42 -10.78 8.76 -2.62
C ALA A 42 -10.05 9.20 -3.89
N VAL A 43 -9.84 8.28 -4.81
CA VAL A 43 -9.14 8.50 -6.07
C VAL A 43 -10.13 8.37 -7.22
N PHE A 44 -10.30 9.44 -7.99
CA PHE A 44 -11.11 9.44 -9.18
C PHE A 44 -10.27 9.09 -10.40
N VAL A 45 -10.74 8.11 -11.16
CA VAL A 45 -10.12 7.65 -12.39
C VAL A 45 -11.07 7.92 -13.55
N HIS A 46 -10.65 8.81 -14.47
CA HIS A 46 -11.41 9.16 -15.65
C HIS A 46 -10.68 8.68 -16.91
N LYS A 47 -11.38 7.92 -17.76
CA LYS A 47 -10.81 7.33 -18.98
C LYS A 47 -9.48 6.60 -18.74
N GLY A 48 -9.41 5.84 -17.64
CA GLY A 48 -8.22 5.07 -17.29
C GLY A 48 -7.05 5.87 -16.71
N LYS A 49 -7.23 7.17 -16.44
CA LYS A 49 -6.20 8.02 -15.83
C LYS A 49 -6.67 8.55 -14.48
N ILE A 50 -5.77 8.59 -13.51
CA ILE A 50 -6.02 9.25 -12.24
C ILE A 50 -6.26 10.73 -12.51
N ALA A 51 -7.41 11.21 -12.06
CA ALA A 51 -7.89 12.56 -12.32
C ALA A 51 -7.76 13.44 -11.07
N ASP A 52 -8.28 12.98 -9.94
CA ASP A 52 -8.33 13.71 -8.67
C ASP A 52 -8.14 12.77 -7.49
N ILE A 53 -7.55 13.31 -6.40
CA ILE A 53 -7.40 12.62 -5.12
C ILE A 53 -8.00 13.50 -4.02
N PHE A 54 -9.02 12.98 -3.34
CA PHE A 54 -9.70 13.65 -2.25
C PHE A 54 -9.21 13.14 -0.90
N GLN A 55 -8.75 14.08 -0.08
CA GLN A 55 -8.36 13.84 1.30
C GLN A 55 -9.59 13.63 2.20
N PRO A 56 -9.43 13.20 3.47
CA PRO A 56 -10.53 13.09 4.40
C PRO A 56 -11.39 14.35 4.45
N GLY A 57 -12.71 14.16 4.40
CA GLY A 57 -13.69 15.28 4.41
C GLY A 57 -14.98 14.95 3.68
N GLN A 58 -15.86 15.94 3.64
CA GLN A 58 -17.10 15.89 2.86
C GLN A 58 -17.06 16.88 1.71
N TYR A 59 -17.41 16.40 0.54
CA TYR A 59 -17.38 17.17 -0.70
C TYR A 59 -18.73 17.10 -1.42
N THR A 60 -19.17 18.22 -1.97
CA THR A 60 -20.26 18.22 -2.94
C THR A 60 -19.61 18.25 -4.32
N LEU A 61 -19.79 17.18 -5.08
CA LEU A 61 -19.18 17.05 -6.39
C LEU A 61 -19.92 17.93 -7.40
N SER A 62 -19.20 18.85 -8.01
CA SER A 62 -19.71 19.73 -9.04
C SER A 62 -18.61 19.97 -10.08
N THR A 63 -19.00 20.41 -11.26
CA THR A 63 -18.04 20.79 -12.31
C THR A 63 -17.06 21.87 -11.87
N ASN A 64 -17.36 22.58 -10.78
CA ASN A 64 -16.55 23.69 -10.28
C ASN A 64 -15.39 23.24 -9.38
N ASN A 65 -15.52 22.10 -8.71
CA ASN A 65 -14.58 21.63 -7.71
C ASN A 65 -13.85 20.33 -8.08
N LEU A 66 -13.98 19.90 -9.35
CA LEU A 66 -13.19 18.81 -9.91
C LEU A 66 -12.18 19.40 -10.91
N PRO A 67 -10.87 19.48 -10.57
CA PRO A 67 -9.83 20.14 -11.38
C PRO A 67 -9.75 19.61 -12.81
N VAL A 68 -9.87 18.31 -12.99
CA VAL A 68 -9.82 17.69 -14.34
C VAL A 68 -11.07 18.02 -15.15
N LEU A 69 -12.21 18.22 -14.49
CA LEU A 69 -13.44 18.63 -15.16
C LEU A 69 -13.44 20.10 -15.53
N SER A 70 -12.62 20.93 -14.87
CA SER A 70 -12.45 22.34 -15.28
C SER A 70 -11.81 22.46 -16.66
N GLY A 71 -10.91 21.56 -17.04
CA GLY A 71 -10.36 21.47 -18.39
C GLY A 71 -11.37 20.97 -19.44
N LEU A 72 -12.34 20.14 -19.04
CA LEU A 72 -13.44 19.66 -19.89
C LEU A 72 -14.64 20.65 -19.89
N ARG A 73 -14.64 21.65 -19.02
CA ARG A 73 -15.69 22.66 -18.91
C ARG A 73 -16.05 23.32 -20.25
N ALA A 74 -15.04 23.62 -21.06
CA ALA A 74 -15.23 24.26 -22.34
C ALA A 74 -15.97 23.41 -23.38
N LEU A 75 -15.91 22.08 -23.23
CA LEU A 75 -16.54 21.13 -24.16
C LEU A 75 -17.92 20.64 -23.74
N LEU A 76 -18.28 20.78 -22.45
CA LEU A 76 -19.50 20.18 -21.87
C LEU A 76 -20.56 21.21 -21.45
N TYR A 77 -20.31 22.52 -21.59
CA TYR A 77 -21.22 23.58 -21.17
C TYR A 77 -22.34 23.81 -22.19
N GLN A 78 -23.27 22.89 -22.24
CA GLN A 78 -24.57 23.09 -22.90
C GLN A 78 -25.74 22.81 -21.95
N GLY A 79 -25.67 23.30 -20.71
CA GLY A 79 -26.83 23.41 -19.83
C GLY A 79 -27.49 22.10 -19.38
N ARG A 80 -26.74 20.97 -19.40
CA ARG A 80 -27.19 19.69 -18.88
C ARG A 80 -26.48 19.36 -17.58
N ASP A 81 -27.17 18.68 -16.65
CA ASP A 81 -26.55 18.06 -15.49
C ASP A 81 -25.35 17.23 -15.94
N VAL A 82 -24.15 17.71 -15.66
CA VAL A 82 -22.92 17.09 -16.19
C VAL A 82 -22.72 15.76 -15.49
N VAL A 83 -22.91 14.73 -16.25
CA VAL A 83 -22.63 13.36 -15.84
C VAL A 83 -21.20 13.04 -16.20
N VAL A 84 -20.37 12.78 -15.21
CA VAL A 84 -18.98 12.36 -15.41
C VAL A 84 -18.87 10.87 -15.24
N LYS A 85 -18.38 10.20 -16.28
CA LYS A 85 -18.04 8.79 -16.19
C LYS A 85 -16.66 8.67 -15.54
N SER A 86 -16.65 8.25 -14.29
CA SER A 86 -15.41 8.06 -13.54
C SER A 86 -15.56 6.90 -12.58
N ASP A 87 -14.51 6.12 -12.43
CA ASP A 87 -14.38 5.17 -11.35
C ASP A 87 -13.92 5.90 -10.08
N VAL A 88 -14.45 5.50 -8.94
CA VAL A 88 -14.03 6.00 -7.63
C VAL A 88 -13.42 4.86 -6.84
N TYR A 89 -12.16 5.00 -6.50
CA TYR A 89 -11.44 4.06 -5.65
C TYR A 89 -11.22 4.68 -4.27
N PHE A 90 -11.62 3.98 -3.24
CA PHE A 90 -11.24 4.30 -1.87
C PHE A 90 -9.99 3.53 -1.52
N VAL A 91 -8.93 4.23 -1.13
CA VAL A 91 -7.68 3.65 -0.67
C VAL A 91 -7.57 3.83 0.83
N ASN A 92 -7.38 2.74 1.54
CA ASN A 92 -7.23 2.73 2.98
C ASN A 92 -5.81 3.17 3.36
N THR A 93 -5.70 4.21 4.18
CA THR A 93 -4.43 4.77 4.66
C THR A 93 -4.13 4.41 6.12
N LYS A 94 -5.01 3.58 6.75
CA LYS A 94 -4.76 3.03 8.08
C LYS A 94 -3.51 2.16 8.09
N GLN A 95 -3.01 1.87 9.28
CA GLN A 95 -1.94 0.88 9.43
C GLN A 95 -2.50 -0.54 9.33
N PHE A 96 -1.84 -1.38 8.55
CA PHE A 96 -2.01 -2.82 8.52
C PHE A 96 -0.94 -3.43 9.42
N THR A 97 -1.34 -3.97 10.56
CA THR A 97 -0.45 -4.40 11.63
C THR A 97 -0.33 -5.92 11.73
N ASN A 98 0.69 -6.39 12.44
CA ASN A 98 0.92 -7.82 12.73
C ASN A 98 1.02 -8.71 11.47
N LEU A 99 1.55 -8.16 10.38
CA LEU A 99 1.81 -8.93 9.18
C LEU A 99 3.05 -9.79 9.41
N LYS A 100 2.91 -11.10 9.23
CA LYS A 100 4.01 -12.05 9.46
C LYS A 100 4.86 -12.22 8.21
N TRP A 101 6.17 -12.28 8.40
CA TRP A 101 7.15 -12.59 7.37
C TRP A 101 8.11 -13.67 7.86
N GLY A 102 8.78 -14.33 6.94
CA GLY A 102 9.80 -15.31 7.24
C GLY A 102 10.50 -15.81 5.98
N THR A 103 11.70 -16.29 6.13
CA THR A 103 12.47 -16.90 5.05
C THR A 103 11.89 -18.27 4.73
N LYS A 104 11.42 -18.47 3.48
CA LYS A 104 10.98 -19.79 3.00
C LYS A 104 12.16 -20.76 2.92
N ASN A 105 13.30 -20.25 2.47
CA ASN A 105 14.57 -20.97 2.45
C ASN A 105 15.59 -20.17 3.24
N PRO A 106 16.50 -20.83 3.96
CA PRO A 106 17.57 -20.14 4.66
C PRO A 106 18.42 -19.31 3.70
N ILE A 107 18.79 -18.12 4.14
CA ILE A 107 19.71 -17.21 3.44
C ILE A 107 21.13 -17.72 3.65
N THR A 108 21.86 -17.93 2.57
CA THR A 108 23.28 -18.27 2.66
C THR A 108 24.10 -17.00 2.75
N MET A 109 24.91 -16.88 3.80
CA MET A 109 25.81 -15.75 4.00
C MET A 109 27.21 -16.22 4.43
N ARG A 110 28.18 -15.33 4.28
CA ARG A 110 29.54 -15.57 4.78
C ARG A 110 29.69 -14.89 6.13
N ASP A 111 29.94 -15.70 7.13
CA ASP A 111 30.23 -15.25 8.49
C ASP A 111 31.74 -15.20 8.72
N ALA A 112 32.23 -14.25 9.52
CA ALA A 112 33.64 -14.08 9.80
C ALA A 112 34.22 -15.22 10.66
N ASP A 113 33.40 -15.76 11.55
CA ASP A 113 33.82 -16.76 12.54
C ASP A 113 33.51 -18.20 12.08
N PHE A 114 32.37 -18.39 11.39
CA PHE A 114 31.85 -19.71 11.02
C PHE A 114 31.95 -20.02 9.53
N GLY A 115 32.43 -19.08 8.70
CA GLY A 115 32.56 -19.29 7.26
C GLY A 115 31.19 -19.18 6.54
N MET A 116 30.79 -20.18 5.77
CA MET A 116 29.49 -20.19 5.06
C MET A 116 28.41 -20.74 5.96
N VAL A 117 27.47 -19.89 6.33
CA VAL A 117 26.31 -20.25 7.17
C VAL A 117 24.99 -20.06 6.43
N ARG A 118 23.99 -20.82 6.84
CA ARG A 118 22.61 -20.70 6.34
C ARG A 118 21.70 -20.23 7.45
N VAL A 119 21.03 -19.10 7.23
CA VAL A 119 20.29 -18.38 8.24
C VAL A 119 18.81 -18.36 7.91
N GLY A 120 17.99 -18.85 8.80
CA GLY A 120 16.54 -18.62 8.79
C GLY A 120 16.18 -17.45 9.71
N ALA A 121 15.21 -16.64 9.30
CA ALA A 121 14.68 -15.56 10.13
C ALA A 121 13.19 -15.41 9.91
N PHE A 122 12.50 -14.91 10.93
CA PHE A 122 11.09 -14.57 10.87
C PHE A 122 10.76 -13.43 11.84
N GLY A 123 9.61 -12.82 11.62
CA GLY A 123 9.13 -11.74 12.47
C GLY A 123 7.83 -11.13 11.96
N THR A 124 7.59 -9.91 12.38
CA THR A 124 6.40 -9.15 12.04
C THR A 124 6.75 -7.79 11.44
N TYR A 125 5.84 -7.25 10.66
CA TYR A 125 5.92 -5.89 10.16
C TYR A 125 4.54 -5.23 10.13
N SER A 126 4.54 -3.94 10.03
CA SER A 126 3.34 -3.13 9.81
C SER A 126 3.59 -2.13 8.71
N MET A 127 2.57 -1.86 7.91
CA MET A 127 2.66 -0.95 6.77
C MET A 127 1.41 -0.10 6.64
N ARG A 128 1.50 0.95 5.85
CA ARG A 128 0.37 1.75 5.39
C ARG A 128 0.60 2.24 3.96
N VAL A 129 -0.48 2.58 3.27
CA VAL A 129 -0.40 3.34 2.03
C VAL A 129 -0.17 4.81 2.39
N PHE A 130 0.92 5.41 1.92
CA PHE A 130 1.21 6.83 2.10
C PHE A 130 1.06 7.64 0.82
N ASP A 131 1.23 6.99 -0.35
CA ASP A 131 1.04 7.57 -1.68
C ASP A 131 0.06 6.70 -2.47
N ALA A 132 -1.22 7.06 -2.42
CA ALA A 132 -2.28 6.28 -3.05
C ALA A 132 -2.18 6.27 -4.58
N GLU A 133 -1.69 7.36 -5.19
CA GLU A 133 -1.52 7.43 -6.63
C GLU A 133 -0.49 6.42 -7.11
N ARG A 134 0.67 6.41 -6.47
CA ARG A 134 1.76 5.48 -6.77
C ARG A 134 1.34 4.04 -6.51
N PHE A 135 0.69 3.79 -5.37
CA PHE A 135 0.19 2.47 -5.01
C PHE A 135 -0.77 1.90 -6.06
N LEU A 136 -1.72 2.71 -6.53
CA LEU A 136 -2.66 2.29 -7.57
C LEU A 136 -1.98 2.03 -8.91
N LYS A 137 -1.01 2.84 -9.29
CA LYS A 137 -0.28 2.67 -10.56
C LYS A 137 0.60 1.43 -10.57
N GLU A 138 1.32 1.19 -9.47
CA GLU A 138 2.36 0.16 -9.43
C GLU A 138 1.83 -1.24 -9.06
N LEU A 139 0.81 -1.32 -8.21
CA LEU A 139 0.40 -2.59 -7.61
C LEU A 139 -1.06 -2.99 -7.86
N PHE A 140 -1.96 -2.03 -7.89
CA PHE A 140 -3.39 -2.35 -7.85
C PHE A 140 -3.95 -2.84 -9.20
N GLY A 141 -3.54 -2.24 -10.31
CA GLY A 141 -4.13 -2.54 -11.62
C GLY A 141 -5.60 -2.12 -11.72
N THR A 142 -6.48 -3.02 -12.17
CA THR A 142 -7.90 -2.73 -12.46
C THR A 142 -8.90 -3.57 -11.65
N ASN A 143 -8.47 -4.21 -10.58
CA ASN A 143 -9.33 -5.02 -9.75
C ASN A 143 -10.42 -4.17 -9.06
N SER A 144 -11.54 -4.79 -8.67
CA SER A 144 -12.61 -4.10 -7.93
C SER A 144 -12.32 -3.99 -6.44
N THR A 145 -11.56 -4.93 -5.89
CA THR A 145 -11.15 -4.97 -4.49
C THR A 145 -9.73 -5.49 -4.41
N PHE A 146 -8.96 -4.98 -3.47
CA PHE A 146 -7.58 -5.37 -3.25
C PHE A 146 -7.31 -5.45 -1.75
N THR A 147 -6.80 -6.58 -1.31
CA THR A 147 -6.55 -6.88 0.10
C THR A 147 -5.06 -7.03 0.37
N VAL A 148 -4.68 -7.04 1.65
CA VAL A 148 -3.31 -7.38 2.07
C VAL A 148 -2.91 -8.76 1.54
N ALA A 149 -3.82 -9.73 1.51
CA ALA A 149 -3.54 -11.07 1.03
C ALA A 149 -3.09 -11.10 -0.44
N ASP A 150 -3.65 -10.23 -1.29
CA ASP A 150 -3.33 -10.17 -2.73
C ASP A 150 -1.88 -9.78 -3.01
N ILE A 151 -1.25 -9.04 -2.10
CA ILE A 151 0.12 -8.52 -2.27
C ILE A 151 1.13 -9.13 -1.28
N ASN A 152 0.65 -9.81 -0.25
CA ASN A 152 1.46 -10.24 0.89
C ASN A 152 2.68 -11.09 0.49
N ASP A 153 2.53 -12.02 -0.45
CA ASP A 153 3.64 -12.86 -0.89
C ASP A 153 4.71 -12.07 -1.66
N HIS A 154 4.29 -11.09 -2.45
CA HIS A 154 5.22 -10.18 -3.12
C HIS A 154 5.99 -9.33 -2.10
N LEU A 155 5.28 -8.74 -1.13
CA LEU A 155 5.89 -7.93 -0.08
C LEU A 155 6.85 -8.74 0.80
N LYS A 156 6.50 -9.99 1.16
CA LYS A 156 7.39 -10.88 1.89
C LYS A 156 8.66 -11.19 1.12
N SER A 157 8.55 -11.45 -0.17
CA SER A 157 9.71 -11.72 -1.02
C SER A 157 10.63 -10.50 -1.08
N LEU A 158 10.06 -9.33 -1.20
CA LEU A 158 10.79 -8.06 -1.18
C LEU A 158 11.48 -7.81 0.16
N LEU A 159 10.78 -8.04 1.27
CA LEU A 159 11.31 -7.95 2.63
C LEU A 159 12.54 -8.85 2.82
N VAL A 160 12.39 -10.14 2.46
CA VAL A 160 13.46 -11.13 2.62
C VAL A 160 14.67 -10.78 1.75
N SER A 161 14.45 -10.31 0.51
CA SER A 161 15.53 -9.86 -0.37
C SER A 161 16.30 -8.67 0.23
N GLN A 162 15.60 -7.64 0.67
CA GLN A 162 16.24 -6.45 1.26
C GLN A 162 16.95 -6.78 2.59
N MET A 163 16.39 -7.70 3.37
CA MET A 163 17.05 -8.18 4.57
C MET A 163 18.32 -8.94 4.23
N ALA A 164 18.30 -9.82 3.23
CA ALA A 164 19.49 -10.56 2.79
C ALA A 164 20.61 -9.62 2.31
N ASP A 165 20.26 -8.60 1.54
CA ASP A 165 21.20 -7.58 1.08
C ASP A 165 21.80 -6.82 2.28
N THR A 166 20.97 -6.39 3.23
CA THR A 166 21.41 -5.71 4.44
C THR A 166 22.37 -6.59 5.27
N VAL A 167 22.04 -7.87 5.43
CA VAL A 167 22.90 -8.84 6.12
C VAL A 167 24.27 -8.95 5.43
N ALA A 168 24.28 -9.12 4.11
CA ALA A 168 25.51 -9.26 3.33
C ALA A 168 26.41 -8.01 3.41
N GLU A 169 25.82 -6.83 3.42
CA GLU A 169 26.53 -5.55 3.46
C GLU A 169 27.03 -5.18 4.86
N SER A 170 26.29 -5.55 5.91
CA SER A 170 26.59 -5.16 7.29
C SER A 170 27.91 -5.69 7.82
N LYS A 171 28.35 -6.85 7.33
CA LYS A 171 29.55 -7.60 7.81
C LYS A 171 29.51 -7.87 9.32
N ILE A 172 28.35 -7.81 9.95
CA ILE A 172 28.17 -8.10 11.37
C ILE A 172 28.18 -9.60 11.55
N PRO A 173 28.97 -10.14 12.50
CA PRO A 173 28.95 -11.56 12.81
C PRO A 173 27.56 -12.01 13.25
N MET A 174 27.21 -13.23 12.91
CA MET A 174 25.87 -13.74 13.11
C MET A 174 25.44 -13.80 14.59
N LEU A 175 26.38 -14.16 15.46
CA LEU A 175 26.11 -14.17 16.91
C LEU A 175 25.78 -12.77 17.43
N ASP A 176 26.43 -11.73 16.88
CA ASP A 176 26.16 -10.35 17.26
C ASP A 176 24.79 -9.89 16.73
N MET A 177 24.40 -10.31 15.51
CA MET A 177 23.04 -10.06 15.01
C MET A 177 21.98 -10.71 15.90
N ALA A 178 22.18 -11.97 16.28
CA ALA A 178 21.26 -12.71 17.16
C ALA A 178 21.18 -12.11 18.56
N ALA A 179 22.29 -11.56 19.08
CA ALA A 179 22.34 -10.90 20.37
C ALA A 179 21.65 -9.51 20.39
N ASN A 180 21.60 -8.82 19.22
CA ASN A 180 21.13 -7.44 19.10
C ASN A 180 20.02 -7.31 18.04
N LEU A 181 18.99 -8.16 18.11
CA LEU A 181 17.88 -8.20 17.14
C LEU A 181 17.17 -6.87 16.93
N GLN A 182 17.07 -6.06 17.97
CA GLN A 182 16.39 -4.76 17.89
C GLN A 182 17.17 -3.76 17.02
N GLU A 183 18.48 -3.68 17.22
CA GLU A 183 19.34 -2.78 16.43
C GLU A 183 19.42 -3.24 14.98
N PHE A 184 19.55 -4.55 14.77
CA PHE A 184 19.54 -5.14 13.45
C PHE A 184 18.20 -4.95 12.72
N SER A 185 17.08 -5.08 13.43
CA SER A 185 15.74 -4.78 12.89
C SER A 185 15.62 -3.32 12.43
N ALA A 186 16.16 -2.37 13.21
CA ALA A 186 16.13 -0.95 12.86
C ALA A 186 16.95 -0.66 11.58
N MET A 187 18.10 -1.31 11.43
CA MET A 187 18.94 -1.19 10.23
C MET A 187 18.23 -1.75 8.98
N CYS A 188 17.66 -2.95 9.09
CA CYS A 188 16.88 -3.55 8.01
C CYS A 188 15.68 -2.70 7.63
N ARG A 189 14.98 -2.14 8.61
CA ARG A 189 13.80 -1.29 8.38
C ARG A 189 14.09 -0.12 7.46
N THR A 190 15.24 0.53 7.59
CA THR A 190 15.63 1.67 6.76
C THR A 190 15.65 1.29 5.27
N ASN A 191 16.38 0.24 4.93
CA ASN A 191 16.53 -0.22 3.55
C ASN A 191 15.20 -0.75 2.97
N ILE A 192 14.43 -1.49 3.78
CA ILE A 192 13.11 -2.00 3.39
C ILE A 192 12.14 -0.84 3.13
N THR A 193 12.15 0.19 3.97
CA THR A 193 11.25 1.35 3.82
C THR A 193 11.50 2.07 2.49
N GLU A 194 12.74 2.28 2.09
CA GLU A 194 13.07 2.90 0.81
C GLU A 194 12.49 2.11 -0.36
N LYS A 195 12.62 0.79 -0.31
CA LYS A 195 12.10 -0.09 -1.37
C LYS A 195 10.58 -0.11 -1.43
N PHE A 196 9.92 -0.11 -0.28
CA PHE A 196 8.45 -0.08 -0.20
C PHE A 196 7.87 1.26 -0.69
N ARG A 197 8.60 2.36 -0.52
CA ARG A 197 8.19 3.68 -1.01
C ARG A 197 8.12 3.77 -2.53
N GLU A 198 8.85 2.95 -3.26
CA GLU A 198 8.71 2.82 -4.71
C GLU A 198 7.28 2.40 -5.12
N TYR A 199 6.58 1.68 -4.24
CA TYR A 199 5.19 1.23 -4.43
C TYR A 199 4.14 2.08 -3.71
N GLY A 200 4.51 3.21 -3.15
CA GLY A 200 3.60 4.06 -2.38
C GLY A 200 3.27 3.52 -0.98
N LEU A 201 4.07 2.58 -0.47
CA LEU A 201 3.93 1.97 0.85
C LEU A 201 4.98 2.51 1.82
N ASP A 202 4.62 2.63 3.09
CA ASP A 202 5.52 3.00 4.17
C ASP A 202 5.52 1.89 5.24
N ILE A 203 6.71 1.48 5.68
CA ILE A 203 6.88 0.51 6.76
C ILE A 203 6.84 1.25 8.09
N THR A 204 5.79 1.07 8.86
CA THR A 204 5.61 1.72 10.15
C THR A 204 6.29 0.98 11.29
N SER A 205 6.43 -0.34 11.18
CA SER A 205 7.26 -1.15 12.08
C SER A 205 7.85 -2.35 11.33
N PHE A 206 9.01 -2.79 11.75
CA PHE A 206 9.66 -4.02 11.29
C PHE A 206 10.42 -4.64 12.45
N THR A 207 10.17 -5.91 12.73
CA THR A 207 10.78 -6.63 13.85
C THR A 207 11.25 -8.01 13.38
N ILE A 208 12.46 -8.36 13.72
CA ILE A 208 12.99 -9.71 13.63
C ILE A 208 12.79 -10.35 14.99
N GLU A 209 11.97 -11.37 15.06
CA GLU A 209 11.64 -12.05 16.32
C GLU A 209 12.66 -13.13 16.65
N ASN A 210 13.18 -13.80 15.62
CA ASN A 210 14.21 -14.82 15.79
C ASN A 210 15.06 -14.97 14.54
N ILE A 211 16.30 -15.34 14.75
CA ILE A 211 17.25 -15.78 13.74
C ILE A 211 17.69 -17.19 14.14
N SER A 212 17.49 -18.15 13.25
CA SER A 212 17.84 -19.56 13.49
C SER A 212 19.02 -19.99 12.63
N LEU A 213 19.94 -20.69 13.26
CA LEU A 213 21.03 -21.42 12.61
C LEU A 213 20.60 -22.85 12.29
N PRO A 214 21.10 -23.46 11.22
CA PRO A 214 20.96 -24.88 11.03
C PRO A 214 21.64 -25.64 12.17
N PRO A 215 21.16 -26.85 12.50
CA PRO A 215 21.72 -27.66 13.58
C PRO A 215 23.15 -28.18 13.33
N GLU A 216 23.77 -27.81 12.23
CA GLU A 216 25.13 -28.23 11.82
C GLU A 216 26.23 -27.22 12.21
N VAL A 217 25.88 -26.17 12.98
CA VAL A 217 26.84 -25.16 13.48
C VAL A 217 26.97 -25.22 14.99
#